data_7b2477e60f4126c314f011a479f29293
#
_entry.id   7b2477e60f4126c314f011a479f29293
#
_cell.length_a   1.000
_cell.length_b   1.000
_cell.length_c   1.000
_cell.angle_alpha   90.00
_cell.angle_beta   90.00
_cell.angle_gamma   90.00
#
_symmetry.space_group_name_H-M   'P 1'
#
loop_
_entity.id
_entity.type
_entity.pdbx_description
1 polymer ?
#
loop_
_entity_poly.entity_id
_entity_poly.type
_entity_poly.pdbx_seq_one_letter_code
_entity_poly.pdbx_strand_id
1 'polypeptide(L)'
;MFVIVGCGGVGYCLSEPLIRGIANWPAFQRKELVLIDGDVIEEKNITRVFSRADIGKPKCVALAEKLNSLYPEVKITAVPLYLDYKKETIEVVKGALRMTGTELHNSGIHVFGCVDNRPTRVLIERYLEQMLGYKGFWSYTDGGNSLTSGQAMLRMGPASSV
;
A
#
# COMPACT_ATOMS: atom_id res chain seq x y z
N MET A 1 6.91 -4.50 -7.14
CA MET A 1 5.62 -3.79 -6.91
C MET A 1 5.59 -3.25 -5.50
N PHE A 2 5.03 -2.06 -5.31
CA PHE A 2 4.88 -1.42 -4.00
C PHE A 2 3.41 -1.30 -3.62
N VAL A 3 3.11 -1.48 -2.34
CA VAL A 3 1.74 -1.41 -1.80
C VAL A 3 1.75 -0.57 -0.53
N ILE A 4 0.84 0.39 -0.41
CA ILE A 4 0.58 1.13 0.82
C ILE A 4 -0.81 0.72 1.32
N VAL A 5 -0.90 0.24 2.55
CA VAL A 5 -2.16 -0.05 3.23
C VAL A 5 -2.38 1.00 4.32
N GLY A 6 -3.42 1.81 4.14
CA GLY A 6 -3.71 2.98 4.95
C GLY A 6 -3.17 4.27 4.31
N CYS A 7 -4.07 5.12 3.80
CA CYS A 7 -3.77 6.41 3.17
C CYS A 7 -4.06 7.60 4.10
N GLY A 8 -3.97 7.39 5.42
CA GLY A 8 -4.02 8.44 6.44
C GLY A 8 -2.71 9.24 6.50
N GLY A 9 -2.45 9.92 7.62
CA GLY A 9 -1.29 10.79 7.77
C GLY A 9 0.04 10.15 7.39
N VAL A 10 0.31 8.94 7.91
CA VAL A 10 1.58 8.22 7.63
C VAL A 10 1.66 7.80 6.15
N GLY A 11 0.62 7.12 5.63
CA GLY A 11 0.64 6.63 4.25
C GLY A 11 0.66 7.75 3.22
N TYR A 12 -0.04 8.84 3.47
CA TYR A 12 0.01 10.03 2.63
C TYR A 12 1.42 10.63 2.58
N CYS A 13 2.06 10.84 3.75
CA CYS A 13 3.41 11.41 3.82
C CYS A 13 4.47 10.48 3.21
N LEU A 14 4.29 9.15 3.31
CA LEU A 14 5.19 8.17 2.70
C LEU A 14 5.05 8.12 1.17
N SER A 15 3.84 8.34 0.65
CA SER A 15 3.51 8.05 -0.75
C SER A 15 4.34 8.86 -1.75
N GLU A 16 4.53 10.14 -1.54
CA GLU A 16 5.27 11.00 -2.48
C GLU A 16 6.77 10.68 -2.53
N PRO A 17 7.53 10.59 -1.42
CA PRO A 17 8.92 10.18 -1.49
C PRO A 17 9.09 8.76 -2.05
N LEU A 18 8.18 7.84 -1.75
CA LEU A 18 8.21 6.49 -2.30
C LEU A 18 8.02 6.49 -3.81
N ILE A 19 6.97 7.16 -4.32
CA ILE A 19 6.69 7.19 -5.76
C ILE A 19 7.79 7.91 -6.54
N ARG A 20 8.38 8.96 -5.99
CA ARG A 20 9.55 9.64 -6.56
C ARG A 20 10.74 8.69 -6.69
N GLY A 21 10.97 7.84 -5.68
CA GLY A 21 11.95 6.77 -5.75
C GLY A 21 11.63 5.76 -6.85
N ILE A 22 10.37 5.28 -6.93
CA ILE A 22 9.91 4.34 -7.95
C ILE A 22 10.09 4.92 -9.37
N ALA A 23 9.73 6.19 -9.57
CA ALA A 23 9.80 6.86 -10.86
C ALA A 23 11.24 6.97 -11.37
N ASN A 24 12.18 7.31 -10.48
CA ASN A 24 13.54 7.71 -10.85
C ASN A 24 14.60 6.63 -10.68
N TRP A 25 14.33 5.55 -9.96
CA TRP A 25 15.35 4.51 -9.73
C TRP A 25 15.39 3.50 -10.88
N PRO A 26 16.51 3.39 -11.62
CA PRO A 26 16.61 2.52 -12.80
C PRO A 26 16.44 1.03 -12.48
N ALA A 27 16.76 0.60 -11.26
CA ALA A 27 16.61 -0.80 -10.83
C ALA A 27 15.16 -1.26 -10.72
N PHE A 28 14.19 -0.34 -10.60
CA PHE A 28 12.78 -0.69 -10.56
C PHE A 28 12.22 -0.88 -11.97
N GLN A 29 12.23 -2.11 -12.44
CA GLN A 29 11.66 -2.48 -13.74
C GLN A 29 10.14 -2.28 -13.79
N ARG A 30 9.45 -2.50 -12.67
CA ARG A 30 8.00 -2.27 -12.53
C ARG A 30 7.74 -1.00 -11.75
N LYS A 31 7.25 0.01 -12.44
CA LYS A 31 6.83 1.28 -11.84
C LYS A 31 5.35 1.21 -11.47
N GLU A 32 5.04 0.46 -10.40
CA GLU A 32 3.65 0.24 -9.95
C GLU A 32 3.51 0.46 -8.44
N LEU A 33 2.48 1.21 -8.06
CA LEU A 33 2.06 1.47 -6.69
C LEU A 33 0.59 1.13 -6.52
N VAL A 34 0.26 0.35 -5.50
CA VAL A 34 -1.12 0.06 -5.10
C VAL A 34 -1.42 0.75 -3.77
N LEU A 35 -2.53 1.47 -3.70
CA LEU A 35 -3.01 2.17 -2.51
C LEU A 35 -4.30 1.50 -2.02
N ILE A 36 -4.31 1.02 -0.79
CA ILE A 36 -5.47 0.33 -0.19
C ILE A 36 -5.92 1.10 1.04
N ASP A 37 -7.16 1.60 1.02
CA ASP A 37 -7.78 2.28 2.16
C ASP A 37 -9.31 2.31 1.98
N GLY A 38 -10.06 1.89 2.99
CA GLY A 38 -11.53 1.87 2.97
C GLY A 38 -12.18 3.17 3.45
N ASP A 39 -11.40 4.12 4.00
CA ASP A 39 -11.93 5.37 4.53
C ASP A 39 -12.25 6.39 3.43
N VAL A 40 -13.22 7.25 3.74
CA VAL A 40 -13.48 8.48 2.99
C VAL A 40 -12.85 9.68 3.70
N ILE A 41 -12.62 10.76 2.95
CA ILE A 41 -12.09 12.01 3.47
C ILE A 41 -13.20 12.75 4.21
N GLU A 42 -12.93 13.10 5.47
CA GLU A 42 -13.80 13.86 6.35
C GLU A 42 -13.18 15.22 6.68
N GLU A 43 -13.97 16.14 7.23
CA GLU A 43 -13.53 17.49 7.65
C GLU A 43 -12.26 17.44 8.53
N LYS A 44 -12.18 16.48 9.47
CA LYS A 44 -11.00 16.29 10.35
C LYS A 44 -9.70 15.94 9.62
N ASN A 45 -9.78 15.53 8.36
CA ASN A 45 -8.61 15.14 7.56
C ASN A 45 -7.99 16.31 6.79
N ILE A 46 -8.72 17.41 6.60
CA ILE A 46 -8.31 18.57 5.79
C ILE A 46 -7.10 19.28 6.39
N THR A 47 -7.05 19.40 7.71
CA THR A 47 -5.98 20.13 8.40
C THR A 47 -4.62 19.42 8.31
N ARG A 48 -4.57 18.20 7.83
CA ARG A 48 -3.36 17.38 7.81
C ARG A 48 -2.83 17.12 6.39
N VAL A 49 -3.67 16.54 5.51
CA VAL A 49 -3.15 15.95 4.26
C VAL A 49 -4.05 16.11 3.03
N PHE A 50 -5.36 16.33 3.20
CA PHE A 50 -6.31 16.44 2.10
C PHE A 50 -6.88 17.86 1.97
N SER A 51 -7.41 18.21 0.80
CA SER A 51 -8.05 19.47 0.55
C SER A 51 -9.56 19.41 0.86
N ARG A 52 -10.17 20.57 1.08
CA ARG A 52 -11.63 20.67 1.28
C ARG A 52 -12.43 20.17 0.07
N ALA A 53 -11.88 20.29 -1.13
CA ALA A 53 -12.50 19.80 -2.36
C ALA A 53 -12.55 18.25 -2.46
N ASP A 54 -11.80 17.55 -1.62
CA ASP A 54 -11.73 16.09 -1.62
C ASP A 54 -12.66 15.44 -0.59
N ILE A 55 -13.40 16.22 0.21
CA ILE A 55 -14.36 15.69 1.19
C ILE A 55 -15.34 14.73 0.51
N GLY A 56 -15.55 13.56 1.12
CA GLY A 56 -16.42 12.52 0.60
C GLY A 56 -15.77 11.58 -0.42
N LYS A 57 -14.59 11.90 -0.98
CA LYS A 57 -13.85 10.96 -1.82
C LYS A 57 -13.18 9.87 -0.97
N PRO A 58 -13.01 8.64 -1.47
CA PRO A 58 -12.15 7.65 -0.83
C PRO A 58 -10.71 8.17 -0.74
N LYS A 59 -10.05 7.99 0.41
CA LYS A 59 -8.69 8.51 0.66
C LYS A 59 -7.68 8.01 -0.37
N CYS A 60 -7.68 6.70 -0.67
CA CYS A 60 -6.77 6.12 -1.66
C CYS A 60 -7.01 6.65 -3.08
N VAL A 61 -8.26 6.97 -3.45
CA VAL A 61 -8.60 7.52 -4.77
C VAL A 61 -8.07 8.95 -4.90
N ALA A 62 -8.36 9.82 -3.94
CA ALA A 62 -7.89 11.20 -3.95
C ALA A 62 -6.34 11.26 -3.95
N LEU A 63 -5.69 10.38 -3.19
CA LEU A 63 -4.24 10.28 -3.18
C LEU A 63 -3.69 9.79 -4.52
N ALA A 64 -4.32 8.79 -5.15
CA ALA A 64 -3.94 8.29 -6.46
C ALA A 64 -4.08 9.37 -7.55
N GLU A 65 -5.18 10.12 -7.56
CA GLU A 65 -5.38 11.24 -8.48
C GLU A 65 -4.25 12.27 -8.37
N LYS A 66 -3.92 12.68 -7.16
CA LYS A 66 -2.81 13.61 -6.89
C LYS A 66 -1.48 13.07 -7.38
N LEU A 67 -1.13 11.83 -7.04
CA LEU A 67 0.16 11.24 -7.41
C LEU A 67 0.26 10.99 -8.92
N ASN A 68 -0.82 10.58 -9.59
CA ASN A 68 -0.85 10.41 -11.04
C ASN A 68 -0.62 11.72 -11.80
N SER A 69 -1.06 12.86 -11.24
CA SER A 69 -0.81 14.17 -11.84
C SER A 69 0.66 14.59 -11.77
N LEU A 70 1.40 14.08 -10.77
CA LEU A 70 2.81 14.41 -10.55
C LEU A 70 3.77 13.40 -11.20
N TYR A 71 3.36 12.14 -11.28
CA TYR A 71 4.18 11.00 -11.75
C TYR A 71 3.40 10.12 -12.73
N PRO A 72 3.08 10.63 -13.93
CA PRO A 72 2.23 9.93 -14.91
C PRO A 72 2.87 8.63 -15.45
N GLU A 73 4.19 8.49 -15.32
CA GLU A 73 4.94 7.28 -15.71
C GLU A 73 4.80 6.12 -14.72
N VAL A 74 4.28 6.36 -13.51
CA VAL A 74 4.04 5.32 -12.52
C VAL A 74 2.59 4.88 -12.56
N LYS A 75 2.36 3.60 -12.72
CA LYS A 75 1.01 3.05 -12.65
C LYS A 75 0.52 2.98 -11.22
N ILE A 76 -0.51 3.76 -10.89
CA ILE A 76 -1.10 3.78 -9.55
C ILE A 76 -2.50 3.17 -9.60
N THR A 77 -2.75 2.20 -8.72
CA THR A 77 -4.06 1.55 -8.56
C THR A 77 -4.60 1.87 -7.17
N ALA A 78 -5.78 2.48 -7.10
CA ALA A 78 -6.50 2.69 -5.85
C ALA A 78 -7.49 1.55 -5.60
N VAL A 79 -7.53 1.05 -4.37
CA VAL A 79 -8.41 -0.02 -3.91
C VAL A 79 -9.20 0.50 -2.71
N PRO A 80 -10.39 1.10 -2.91
CA PRO A 80 -11.17 1.74 -1.86
C PRO A 80 -11.99 0.71 -1.05
N LEU A 81 -11.30 -0.09 -0.24
CA LEU A 81 -11.93 -1.09 0.63
C LEU A 81 -11.13 -1.29 1.92
N TYR A 82 -11.82 -1.79 2.94
CA TYR A 82 -11.18 -2.32 4.15
C TYR A 82 -10.73 -3.75 3.90
N LEU A 83 -9.51 -4.07 4.34
CA LEU A 83 -9.06 -5.46 4.35
C LEU A 83 -9.89 -6.27 5.35
N ASP A 84 -10.40 -7.41 4.91
CA ASP A 84 -11.07 -8.41 5.74
C ASP A 84 -10.79 -9.82 5.20
N TYR A 85 -11.36 -10.86 5.84
CA TYR A 85 -11.17 -12.25 5.42
C TYR A 85 -12.22 -12.74 4.39
N LYS A 86 -13.05 -11.86 3.85
CA LYS A 86 -14.04 -12.25 2.87
C LYS A 86 -13.37 -12.60 1.55
N LYS A 87 -13.90 -13.62 0.90
CA LYS A 87 -13.38 -14.09 -0.38
C LYS A 87 -13.38 -12.97 -1.43
N GLU A 88 -14.42 -12.16 -1.45
CA GLU A 88 -14.59 -11.04 -2.37
C GLU A 88 -13.48 -10.00 -2.21
N THR A 89 -13.16 -9.63 -0.96
CA THR A 89 -12.06 -8.70 -0.65
C THR A 89 -10.72 -9.27 -1.09
N ILE A 90 -10.48 -10.56 -0.79
CA ILE A 90 -9.24 -11.25 -1.20
C ILE A 90 -9.08 -11.24 -2.72
N GLU A 91 -10.14 -11.53 -3.47
CA GLU A 91 -10.08 -11.56 -4.95
C GLU A 91 -9.87 -10.16 -5.53
N VAL A 92 -10.48 -9.11 -4.96
CA VAL A 92 -10.24 -7.73 -5.38
C VAL A 92 -8.78 -7.34 -5.15
N VAL A 93 -8.23 -7.63 -3.97
CA VAL A 93 -6.82 -7.35 -3.66
C VAL A 93 -5.87 -8.13 -4.57
N LYS A 94 -6.12 -9.41 -4.78
CA LYS A 94 -5.35 -10.22 -5.75
C LYS A 94 -5.40 -9.64 -7.15
N GLY A 95 -6.59 -9.24 -7.61
CA GLY A 95 -6.76 -8.60 -8.91
C GLY A 95 -5.95 -7.30 -9.03
N ALA A 96 -5.98 -6.46 -7.99
CA ALA A 96 -5.21 -5.21 -7.95
C ALA A 96 -3.70 -5.47 -7.94
N LEU A 97 -3.25 -6.50 -7.23
CA LEU A 97 -1.86 -6.92 -7.21
C LEU A 97 -1.46 -7.73 -8.47
N ARG A 98 -2.41 -8.02 -9.37
CA ARG A 98 -2.21 -8.86 -10.56
C ARG A 98 -1.53 -10.21 -10.26
N MET A 99 -1.99 -10.84 -9.19
CA MET A 99 -1.48 -12.13 -8.74
C MET A 99 -2.01 -13.28 -9.60
N THR A 100 -1.76 -13.25 -10.90
CA THR A 100 -1.98 -14.39 -11.78
C THR A 100 -0.68 -15.18 -11.95
N GLY A 101 -0.55 -16.19 -11.14
CA GLY A 101 0.23 -17.43 -11.29
C GLY A 101 1.75 -17.35 -11.51
N THR A 102 2.28 -16.58 -12.40
CA THR A 102 3.68 -16.68 -12.85
C THR A 102 4.52 -15.41 -12.73
N GLU A 103 3.91 -14.25 -12.66
CA GLU A 103 4.66 -12.98 -12.73
C GLU A 103 5.20 -12.47 -11.38
N LEU A 104 4.68 -12.96 -10.28
CA LEU A 104 5.09 -12.53 -8.94
C LEU A 104 6.42 -13.13 -8.48
N HIS A 105 6.80 -14.28 -9.02
CA HIS A 105 8.01 -14.96 -8.60
C HIS A 105 9.30 -14.17 -8.84
N ASN A 106 9.29 -13.23 -9.78
CA ASN A 106 10.51 -12.49 -10.17
C ASN A 106 10.60 -11.04 -9.71
N SER A 107 9.55 -10.43 -9.15
CA SER A 107 9.54 -8.97 -8.93
C SER A 107 9.27 -8.52 -7.50
N GLY A 108 9.22 -9.36 -6.51
CA GLY A 108 8.99 -8.97 -5.11
C GLY A 108 7.80 -8.02 -4.86
N ILE A 109 7.12 -8.18 -3.75
CA ILE A 109 6.11 -7.23 -3.26
C ILE A 109 6.64 -6.56 -2.01
N HIS A 110 6.62 -5.22 -2.00
CA HIS A 110 6.98 -4.42 -0.84
C HIS A 110 5.72 -3.76 -0.30
N VAL A 111 5.29 -4.14 0.91
CA VAL A 111 4.09 -3.62 1.55
C VAL A 111 4.45 -2.72 2.71
N PHE A 112 3.83 -1.54 2.73
CA PHE A 112 3.93 -0.58 3.82
C PHE A 112 2.60 -0.53 4.56
N GLY A 113 2.59 -0.97 5.83
CA GLY A 113 1.46 -0.85 6.73
C GLY A 113 1.46 0.53 7.38
N CYS A 114 0.50 1.35 6.99
CA CYS A 114 0.34 2.71 7.49
C CYS A 114 -1.00 2.88 8.24
N VAL A 115 -1.46 1.78 8.84
CA VAL A 115 -2.72 1.72 9.59
C VAL A 115 -2.48 1.99 11.09
N ASP A 116 -3.49 2.53 11.76
CA ASP A 116 -3.42 2.90 13.16
C ASP A 116 -3.86 1.80 14.14
N ASN A 117 -4.35 0.66 13.63
CA ASN A 117 -4.89 -0.39 14.44
C ASN A 117 -4.17 -1.73 14.27
N ARG A 118 -3.98 -2.44 15.38
CA ARG A 118 -3.30 -3.74 15.43
C ARG A 118 -4.01 -4.87 14.65
N PRO A 119 -5.35 -5.00 14.67
CA PRO A 119 -6.02 -6.04 13.89
C PRO A 119 -5.69 -6.00 12.42
N THR A 120 -5.71 -4.82 11.80
CA THR A 120 -5.38 -4.67 10.37
C THR A 120 -3.90 -5.01 10.09
N ARG A 121 -2.98 -4.69 10.99
CA ARG A 121 -1.56 -5.08 10.86
C ARG A 121 -1.37 -6.59 10.81
N VAL A 122 -2.02 -7.32 11.73
CA VAL A 122 -2.01 -8.79 11.74
C VAL A 122 -2.65 -9.35 10.47
N LEU A 123 -3.70 -8.71 9.99
CA LEU A 123 -4.39 -9.09 8.77
C LEU A 123 -3.49 -8.96 7.54
N ILE A 124 -2.76 -7.85 7.40
CA ILE A 124 -1.79 -7.64 6.30
C ILE A 124 -0.75 -8.76 6.28
N GLU A 125 -0.16 -9.10 7.43
CA GLU A 125 0.82 -10.19 7.51
C GLU A 125 0.23 -11.53 7.03
N ARG A 126 -0.97 -11.89 7.50
CA ARG A 126 -1.64 -13.11 7.06
C ARG A 126 -1.99 -13.12 5.57
N TYR A 127 -2.39 -11.98 5.02
CA TYR A 127 -2.59 -11.85 3.57
C TYR A 127 -1.32 -12.15 2.79
N LEU A 128 -0.18 -11.60 3.21
CA LEU A 128 1.11 -11.84 2.57
C LEU A 128 1.52 -13.30 2.66
N GLU A 129 1.39 -13.92 3.82
CA GLU A 129 1.69 -15.34 4.03
C GLU A 129 0.80 -16.26 3.18
N GLN A 130 -0.50 -15.97 3.13
CA GLN A 130 -1.47 -16.79 2.38
C GLN A 130 -1.35 -16.60 0.86
N MET A 131 -1.11 -15.37 0.41
CA MET A 131 -1.10 -15.04 -1.01
C MET A 131 0.23 -15.35 -1.68
N LEU A 132 1.33 -15.12 -1.01
CA LEU A 132 2.68 -15.30 -1.55
C LEU A 132 3.30 -16.62 -1.12
N GLY A 133 2.84 -17.17 0.00
CA GLY A 133 3.34 -18.42 0.54
C GLY A 133 4.88 -18.40 0.68
N TYR A 134 5.49 -19.56 0.48
CA TYR A 134 6.95 -19.70 0.52
C TYR A 134 7.64 -19.49 -0.85
N LYS A 135 6.90 -19.05 -1.86
CA LYS A 135 7.39 -19.02 -3.26
C LYS A 135 7.74 -17.65 -3.81
N GLY A 136 7.51 -16.57 -3.06
CA GLY A 136 7.78 -15.21 -3.53
C GLY A 136 8.53 -14.35 -2.52
N PHE A 137 9.41 -13.46 -3.02
CA PHE A 137 10.01 -12.44 -2.17
C PHE A 137 8.96 -11.39 -1.81
N TRP A 138 8.78 -11.14 -0.52
CA TRP A 138 7.99 -10.04 -0.03
C TRP A 138 8.67 -9.38 1.16
N SER A 139 8.41 -8.10 1.34
CA SER A 139 8.75 -7.37 2.54
C SER A 139 7.52 -6.64 3.07
N TYR A 140 7.39 -6.59 4.37
CA TYR A 140 6.40 -5.82 5.08
C TYR A 140 7.09 -4.84 6.04
N THR A 141 6.88 -3.56 5.80
CA THR A 141 7.34 -2.49 6.68
C THR A 141 6.14 -1.85 7.34
N ASP A 142 6.08 -1.88 8.65
CA ASP A 142 5.02 -1.25 9.45
C ASP A 142 5.55 0.01 10.11
N GLY A 143 4.81 1.10 9.94
CA GLY A 143 5.08 2.38 10.57
C GLY A 143 3.91 2.79 11.46
N GLY A 144 4.16 2.97 12.74
CA GLY A 144 3.19 3.50 13.70
C GLY A 144 3.75 4.69 14.45
N ASN A 145 2.92 5.68 14.72
CA ASN A 145 3.28 6.82 15.54
C ASN A 145 2.21 7.14 16.57
N SER A 146 2.66 7.67 17.71
CA SER A 146 1.84 8.36 18.70
C SER A 146 2.21 9.86 18.73
N LEU A 147 1.68 10.60 19.68
CA LEU A 147 2.05 12.02 19.84
C LEU A 147 3.53 12.24 20.18
N THR A 148 4.15 11.28 20.86
CA THR A 148 5.51 11.42 21.41
C THR A 148 6.46 10.30 21.02
N SER A 149 6.00 9.26 20.32
CA SER A 149 6.81 8.11 19.94
C SER A 149 6.40 7.54 18.59
N GLY A 150 7.32 6.87 17.93
CA GLY A 150 7.08 6.13 16.69
C GLY A 150 7.84 4.81 16.71
N GLN A 151 7.36 3.86 15.91
CA GLN A 151 8.02 2.58 15.69
C GLN A 151 7.99 2.23 14.21
N ALA A 152 9.02 1.51 13.77
CA ALA A 152 9.05 0.88 12.46
C ALA A 152 9.48 -0.58 12.62
N MET A 153 8.82 -1.48 11.91
CA MET A 153 9.13 -2.91 11.90
C MET A 153 9.27 -3.36 10.45
N LEU A 154 10.29 -4.17 10.18
CA LEU A 154 10.49 -4.81 8.87
C LEU A 154 10.38 -6.32 9.04
N ARG A 155 9.53 -6.96 8.23
CA ARG A 155 9.48 -8.41 8.03
C ARG A 155 9.75 -8.75 6.56
N MET A 156 10.40 -9.87 6.35
CA MET A 156 10.70 -10.37 5.01
C MET A 156 10.30 -11.84 4.91
N GLY A 157 9.65 -12.20 3.84
CA GLY A 157 9.40 -13.59 3.50
C GLY A 157 10.64 -14.21 2.83
N PRO A 158 10.71 -15.55 2.77
CA PRO A 158 11.87 -16.23 2.25
C PRO A 158 12.15 -15.81 0.80
N ALA A 159 13.40 -15.46 0.54
CA ALA A 159 13.89 -15.47 -0.83
C ALA A 159 13.83 -16.91 -1.30
N SER A 160 13.18 -17.19 -2.44
CA SER A 160 13.31 -18.50 -3.07
C SER A 160 14.79 -18.77 -3.27
N SER A 161 15.30 -19.84 -2.65
CA SER A 161 16.61 -20.38 -3.02
C SER A 161 16.57 -20.67 -4.53
N VAL A 162 17.35 -19.93 -5.28
CA VAL A 162 17.64 -20.21 -6.67
C VAL A 162 18.38 -21.53 -6.74
#